data_ef7e960c73c780bc2bd9c27b691a3097
#
_entry.id   ef7e960c73c780bc2bd9c27b691a3097
#
_cell.length_a   1.000
_cell.length_b   1.000
_cell.length_c   1.000
_cell.angle_alpha   90.00
_cell.angle_beta   90.00
_cell.angle_gamma   90.00
#
_symmetry.space_group_name_H-M   'P 1'
#
loop_
_entity.id
_entity.type
_entity.pdbx_description
1 polymer ?
#
loop_
_entity_poly.entity_id
_entity_poly.type
_entity_poly.pdbx_seq_one_letter_code
_entity_poly.pdbx_strand_id
1 'polypeptide(L)'
;PVPTRTGMEKKGKTFAPSVFKAEDSPAAFLVDEAVKYLSVRQDKPWFVHMSFLAPHPPFVVPEPFNEMYDAEDMPLPVRRETLAEEAAQHPYLKYYLYNQRGFSWTRRAKSRENPSISELDLRQIRATYYGMMSEVDAQIGRLINALKEAGSYDDTLVIFTSDHGEFMGDHWMGEKT
;
A
#
# COMPACT_ATOMS: atom_id res chain seq x y z
N PRO A 1 -11.66 -4.97 -29.20
CA PRO A 1 -10.34 -4.62 -29.62
C PRO A 1 -9.46 -4.61 -28.38
N VAL A 2 -8.49 -5.52 -28.32
CA VAL A 2 -7.47 -5.54 -27.27
C VAL A 2 -6.69 -4.23 -27.40
N PRO A 3 -6.51 -3.44 -26.31
CA PRO A 3 -5.70 -2.22 -26.39
C PRO A 3 -4.31 -2.56 -26.88
N THR A 4 -3.86 -1.84 -27.86
CA THR A 4 -2.54 -2.01 -28.46
C THR A 4 -1.46 -1.79 -27.39
N ARG A 5 -0.54 -2.69 -27.27
CA ARG A 5 0.59 -2.80 -26.34
C ARG A 5 1.49 -1.55 -26.16
N THR A 6 1.33 -0.54 -26.99
CA THR A 6 2.20 0.65 -27.06
C THR A 6 2.14 1.60 -25.87
N GLY A 7 1.13 1.51 -25.00
CA GLY A 7 1.05 2.32 -23.76
C GLY A 7 1.57 1.59 -22.51
N MET A 8 1.57 0.25 -22.52
CA MET A 8 1.98 -0.55 -21.35
C MET A 8 3.50 -0.71 -21.20
N GLU A 9 4.28 -0.49 -22.25
CA GLU A 9 5.76 -0.60 -22.20
C GLU A 9 6.43 0.47 -21.34
N LYS A 10 5.72 1.55 -21.03
CA LYS A 10 6.19 2.64 -20.15
C LYS A 10 5.72 2.51 -18.70
N LYS A 11 4.96 1.48 -18.35
CA LYS A 11 4.42 1.27 -17.01
C LYS A 11 5.11 0.06 -16.35
N GLY A 12 5.40 0.19 -15.06
CA GLY A 12 6.03 -0.87 -14.29
C GLY A 12 5.05 -2.02 -13.97
N LYS A 13 5.57 -3.12 -13.43
CA LYS A 13 4.85 -4.39 -13.26
C LYS A 13 3.62 -4.36 -12.36
N THR A 14 3.53 -3.42 -11.43
CA THR A 14 2.39 -3.29 -10.50
C THR A 14 1.32 -2.33 -10.98
N PHE A 15 1.43 -1.81 -12.20
CA PHE A 15 0.48 -0.85 -12.76
C PHE A 15 -0.91 -1.46 -13.02
N ALA A 16 -0.98 -2.72 -13.42
CA ALA A 16 -2.26 -3.37 -13.75
C ALA A 16 -3.20 -3.37 -12.54
N PRO A 17 -4.46 -2.98 -12.71
CA PRO A 17 -5.41 -2.96 -11.61
C PRO A 17 -5.70 -4.36 -11.08
N SER A 18 -6.28 -4.42 -9.89
CA SER A 18 -6.82 -5.66 -9.34
C SER A 18 -7.98 -6.18 -10.20
N VAL A 19 -8.29 -7.47 -10.06
CA VAL A 19 -9.42 -8.10 -10.77
C VAL A 19 -10.77 -7.74 -10.17
N PHE A 20 -10.80 -7.24 -8.95
CA PHE A 20 -12.00 -6.75 -8.27
C PHE A 20 -12.08 -5.22 -8.36
N LYS A 21 -13.28 -4.69 -8.27
CA LYS A 21 -13.52 -3.24 -8.24
C LYS A 21 -13.23 -2.67 -6.84
N ALA A 22 -13.08 -1.35 -6.75
CA ALA A 22 -12.85 -0.67 -5.48
C ALA A 22 -13.98 -0.91 -4.46
N GLU A 23 -15.22 -1.01 -4.91
CA GLU A 23 -16.40 -1.30 -4.09
C GLU A 23 -16.41 -2.72 -3.50
N ASP A 24 -15.68 -3.66 -4.14
CA ASP A 24 -15.55 -5.05 -3.71
C ASP A 24 -14.23 -5.32 -2.97
N SER A 25 -13.47 -4.27 -2.66
CA SER A 25 -12.17 -4.42 -1.98
C SER A 25 -12.34 -4.84 -0.52
N PRO A 26 -11.33 -5.48 0.08
CA PRO A 26 -11.32 -5.78 1.51
C PRO A 26 -11.52 -4.55 2.39
N ALA A 27 -10.99 -3.38 1.99
CA ALA A 27 -11.15 -2.15 2.73
C ALA A 27 -12.61 -1.64 2.65
N ALA A 28 -13.23 -1.71 1.47
CA ALA A 28 -14.64 -1.37 1.31
C ALA A 28 -15.54 -2.27 2.15
N PHE A 29 -15.31 -3.59 2.11
CA PHE A 29 -16.06 -4.55 2.92
C PHE A 29 -15.99 -4.24 4.43
N LEU A 30 -14.80 -3.95 4.95
CA LEU A 30 -14.64 -3.61 6.37
C LEU A 30 -15.43 -2.36 6.75
N VAL A 31 -15.42 -1.34 5.90
CA VAL A 31 -16.18 -0.11 6.15
C VAL A 31 -17.67 -0.37 6.05
N ASP A 32 -18.13 -1.16 5.09
CA ASP A 32 -19.55 -1.53 4.96
C ASP A 32 -20.05 -2.22 6.22
N GLU A 33 -19.29 -3.17 6.77
CA GLU A 33 -19.65 -3.86 8.01
C GLU A 33 -19.64 -2.92 9.22
N ALA A 34 -18.66 -2.00 9.30
CA ALA A 34 -18.63 -1.00 10.37
C ALA A 34 -19.81 -0.03 10.27
N VAL A 35 -20.15 0.46 9.09
CA VAL A 35 -21.29 1.34 8.86
C VAL A 35 -22.61 0.63 9.22
N LYS A 36 -22.77 -0.64 8.86
CA LYS A 36 -23.94 -1.44 9.27
C LYS A 36 -24.05 -1.53 10.79
N TYR A 37 -22.93 -1.82 11.48
CA TYR A 37 -22.89 -1.88 12.93
C TYR A 37 -23.27 -0.53 13.58
N LEU A 38 -22.71 0.57 13.08
CA LEU A 38 -22.93 1.92 13.61
C LEU A 38 -24.32 2.47 13.26
N SER A 39 -24.98 1.96 12.21
CA SER A 39 -26.35 2.34 11.84
C SER A 39 -27.40 1.79 12.80
N VAL A 40 -27.07 0.77 13.57
CA VAL A 40 -27.95 0.23 14.60
C VAL A 40 -27.81 1.08 15.87
N ARG A 41 -28.95 1.59 16.40
CA ARG A 41 -28.93 2.36 17.63
C ARG A 41 -28.28 1.56 18.76
N GLN A 42 -27.25 2.14 19.34
CA GLN A 42 -26.53 1.57 20.47
C GLN A 42 -27.08 2.18 21.77
N ASP A 43 -27.49 1.34 22.72
CA ASP A 43 -27.93 1.79 24.03
C ASP A 43 -26.78 2.06 25.03
N LYS A 44 -25.55 1.71 24.60
CA LYS A 44 -24.32 1.84 25.40
C LYS A 44 -23.21 2.45 24.55
N PRO A 45 -22.21 3.07 25.19
CA PRO A 45 -20.99 3.45 24.50
C PRO A 45 -20.36 2.23 23.81
N TRP A 46 -19.81 2.45 22.61
CA TRP A 46 -19.19 1.40 21.81
C TRP A 46 -17.71 1.71 21.55
N PHE A 47 -16.98 0.67 21.23
CA PHE A 47 -15.60 0.73 20.76
C PHE A 47 -15.49 -0.13 19.48
N VAL A 48 -14.99 0.46 18.40
CA VAL A 48 -14.75 -0.21 17.13
C VAL A 48 -13.28 -0.10 16.78
N HIS A 49 -12.61 -1.23 16.58
CA HIS A 49 -11.27 -1.31 16.05
C HIS A 49 -11.34 -1.86 14.62
N MET A 50 -10.93 -1.04 13.65
CA MET A 50 -10.86 -1.42 12.26
C MET A 50 -9.40 -1.60 11.85
N SER A 51 -9.07 -2.79 11.34
CA SER A 51 -7.72 -3.11 10.89
C SER A 51 -7.70 -3.29 9.38
N PHE A 52 -7.17 -2.32 8.66
CA PHE A 52 -6.96 -2.40 7.22
C PHE A 52 -5.66 -3.16 6.94
N LEU A 53 -5.71 -4.16 6.06
CA LEU A 53 -4.51 -4.87 5.62
C LEU A 53 -3.71 -4.05 4.60
N ALA A 54 -4.40 -3.35 3.69
CA ALA A 54 -3.76 -2.44 2.75
C ALA A 54 -3.08 -1.28 3.52
N PRO A 55 -1.91 -0.82 3.07
CA PRO A 55 -1.20 -1.12 1.82
C PRO A 55 -0.17 -2.27 1.89
N HIS A 56 -0.41 -3.31 2.69
CA HIS A 56 0.45 -4.50 2.75
C HIS A 56 0.54 -5.21 1.37
N PRO A 57 1.72 -5.76 0.97
CA PRO A 57 1.82 -6.56 -0.26
C PRO A 57 0.81 -7.72 -0.33
N PRO A 58 0.38 -8.14 -1.53
CA PRO A 58 0.89 -7.76 -2.85
C PRO A 58 0.46 -6.36 -3.27
N PHE A 59 1.40 -5.60 -3.88
CA PHE A 59 1.12 -4.25 -4.36
C PHE A 59 0.23 -4.31 -5.60
N VAL A 60 -1.06 -4.22 -5.38
CA VAL A 60 -2.10 -4.20 -6.39
C VAL A 60 -3.31 -3.45 -5.84
N VAL A 61 -3.90 -2.60 -6.64
CA VAL A 61 -5.02 -1.75 -6.25
C VAL A 61 -6.05 -1.69 -7.39
N PRO A 62 -7.36 -1.56 -7.10
CA PRO A 62 -8.38 -1.44 -8.13
C PRO A 62 -8.34 -0.08 -8.86
N GLU A 63 -8.99 -0.03 -10.02
CA GLU A 63 -9.34 1.24 -10.64
C GLU A 63 -10.27 2.05 -9.73
N PRO A 64 -10.15 3.41 -9.71
CA PRO A 64 -9.22 4.24 -10.47
C PRO A 64 -7.86 4.45 -9.76
N PHE A 65 -7.63 3.85 -8.60
CA PHE A 65 -6.47 4.12 -7.73
C PHE A 65 -5.14 3.67 -8.34
N ASN A 66 -5.15 2.69 -9.25
CA ASN A 66 -3.96 2.23 -9.96
C ASN A 66 -3.36 3.28 -10.91
N GLU A 67 -4.15 4.25 -11.33
CA GLU A 67 -3.76 5.34 -12.22
C GLU A 67 -3.63 6.70 -11.53
N MET A 68 -3.89 6.74 -10.21
CA MET A 68 -3.97 7.99 -9.46
C MET A 68 -2.62 8.71 -9.34
N TYR A 69 -1.52 7.96 -9.37
CA TYR A 69 -0.16 8.47 -9.26
C TYR A 69 0.69 8.04 -10.44
N ASP A 70 1.44 8.97 -11.02
CA ASP A 70 2.38 8.62 -12.08
C ASP A 70 3.71 8.15 -11.46
N ALA A 71 4.26 7.07 -11.99
CA ALA A 71 5.53 6.52 -11.56
C ALA A 71 6.69 7.52 -11.76
N GLU A 72 6.61 8.39 -12.78
CA GLU A 72 7.63 9.41 -13.05
C GLU A 72 7.71 10.47 -11.96
N ASP A 73 6.58 10.74 -11.28
CA ASP A 73 6.49 11.74 -10.19
C ASP A 73 6.91 11.18 -8.82
N MET A 74 7.16 9.88 -8.74
CA MET A 74 7.53 9.28 -7.45
C MET A 74 8.94 9.65 -7.03
N PRO A 75 9.13 10.01 -5.73
CA PRO A 75 10.44 10.32 -5.21
C PRO A 75 11.40 9.13 -5.35
N LEU A 76 12.66 9.41 -5.60
CA LEU A 76 13.71 8.40 -5.58
C LEU A 76 13.92 7.87 -4.16
N PRO A 77 14.33 6.60 -4.01
CA PRO A 77 14.66 6.04 -2.71
C PRO A 77 15.80 6.79 -2.02
N VAL A 78 15.69 6.94 -0.71
CA VAL A 78 16.76 7.49 0.13
C VAL A 78 17.74 6.35 0.45
N ARG A 79 18.88 6.31 -0.24
CA ARG A 79 19.89 5.27 -0.08
C ARG A 79 21.26 5.73 -0.58
N ARG A 80 22.33 5.04 -0.19
CA ARG A 80 23.66 5.23 -0.77
C ARG A 80 23.68 4.79 -2.23
N GLU A 81 24.70 5.23 -2.97
CA GLU A 81 24.84 4.92 -4.39
C GLU A 81 24.93 3.41 -4.63
N THR A 82 25.62 2.70 -3.78
CA THR A 82 25.77 1.25 -3.88
C THR A 82 25.25 0.52 -2.63
N LEU A 83 24.79 -0.71 -2.84
CA LEU A 83 24.40 -1.61 -1.75
C LEU A 83 25.55 -1.85 -0.75
N ALA A 84 26.79 -1.90 -1.25
CA ALA A 84 27.96 -2.10 -0.39
C ALA A 84 28.21 -0.91 0.55
N GLU A 85 28.07 0.32 0.05
CA GLU A 85 28.16 1.53 0.87
C GLU A 85 27.03 1.61 1.90
N GLU A 86 25.80 1.24 1.52
CA GLU A 86 24.68 1.16 2.45
C GLU A 86 24.94 0.14 3.55
N ALA A 87 25.37 -1.06 3.19
CA ALA A 87 25.69 -2.14 4.11
C ALA A 87 26.85 -1.79 5.07
N ALA A 88 27.77 -0.93 4.66
CA ALA A 88 28.91 -0.51 5.49
C ALA A 88 28.49 0.42 6.65
N GLN A 89 27.32 1.03 6.60
CA GLN A 89 26.87 1.98 7.62
C GLN A 89 26.55 1.32 8.97
N HIS A 90 26.07 0.07 8.96
CA HIS A 90 25.69 -0.61 10.19
C HIS A 90 25.74 -2.14 10.04
N PRO A 91 26.22 -2.91 11.05
CA PRO A 91 26.29 -4.38 10.99
C PRO A 91 24.94 -5.06 10.68
N TYR A 92 23.84 -4.53 11.22
CA TYR A 92 22.50 -5.02 10.95
C TYR A 92 22.11 -4.84 9.48
N LEU A 93 22.35 -3.65 8.91
CA LEU A 93 22.10 -3.40 7.49
C LEU A 93 22.91 -4.35 6.62
N LYS A 94 24.19 -4.56 6.96
CA LYS A 94 25.03 -5.54 6.25
C LYS A 94 24.44 -6.93 6.29
N TYR A 95 24.08 -7.41 7.48
CA TYR A 95 23.45 -8.72 7.64
C TYR A 95 22.17 -8.82 6.83
N TYR A 96 21.28 -7.83 6.96
CA TYR A 96 19.99 -7.81 6.32
C TYR A 96 20.12 -7.79 4.78
N LEU A 97 20.89 -6.85 4.22
CA LEU A 97 21.01 -6.68 2.77
C LEU A 97 21.66 -7.88 2.07
N TYR A 98 22.59 -8.57 2.73
CA TYR A 98 23.21 -9.75 2.14
C TYR A 98 22.49 -11.07 2.42
N ASN A 99 21.53 -11.09 3.36
CA ASN A 99 20.76 -12.27 3.71
C ASN A 99 19.27 -12.17 3.30
N GLN A 100 18.84 -11.03 2.78
CA GLN A 100 17.47 -10.89 2.29
C GLN A 100 17.17 -11.91 1.20
N ARG A 101 16.04 -12.56 1.35
CA ARG A 101 15.36 -13.19 0.22
C ARG A 101 14.72 -12.04 -0.56
N GLY A 102 15.12 -11.90 -1.84
CA GLY A 102 14.69 -10.79 -2.67
C GLY A 102 13.20 -10.45 -2.56
N PHE A 103 12.87 -9.22 -2.89
CA PHE A 103 11.54 -8.64 -2.80
C PHE A 103 10.40 -9.64 -3.03
N SER A 104 9.54 -9.88 -2.02
CA SER A 104 8.48 -10.89 -2.08
C SER A 104 7.22 -10.42 -2.84
N TRP A 105 7.19 -9.17 -3.29
CA TRP A 105 6.09 -8.59 -4.06
C TRP A 105 5.80 -9.31 -5.38
N THR A 106 6.73 -10.11 -5.84
CA THR A 106 6.44 -11.15 -6.81
C THR A 106 6.60 -12.50 -6.10
N ARG A 107 5.55 -13.14 -5.69
CA ARG A 107 5.52 -14.50 -5.09
C ARG A 107 6.38 -15.56 -5.83
N ARG A 108 7.14 -15.18 -6.86
CA ARG A 108 7.95 -16.04 -7.72
C ARG A 108 9.45 -15.86 -7.57
N ALA A 109 9.97 -14.89 -6.84
CA ALA A 109 11.41 -14.75 -6.65
C ALA A 109 11.95 -15.78 -5.66
N LYS A 110 12.14 -17.00 -6.12
CA LYS A 110 12.84 -18.08 -5.39
C LYS A 110 14.36 -17.92 -5.41
N SER A 111 14.92 -16.89 -6.04
CA SER A 111 16.37 -16.73 -6.15
C SER A 111 16.90 -15.90 -4.98
N ARG A 112 17.99 -16.40 -4.38
CA ARG A 112 18.81 -15.68 -3.40
C ARG A 112 19.57 -14.50 -3.99
N GLU A 113 19.53 -14.33 -5.29
CA GLU A 113 20.09 -13.19 -5.99
C GLU A 113 19.07 -12.06 -5.89
N ASN A 114 19.51 -10.95 -5.33
CA ASN A 114 18.75 -9.72 -5.26
C ASN A 114 18.47 -9.30 -6.72
N PRO A 115 17.28 -9.56 -7.29
CA PRO A 115 17.03 -9.17 -8.66
C PRO A 115 17.13 -7.65 -8.67
N SER A 116 18.01 -7.14 -9.51
CA SER A 116 18.09 -5.70 -9.75
C SER A 116 16.72 -5.25 -10.25
N ILE A 117 15.95 -4.65 -9.35
CA ILE A 117 14.69 -4.03 -9.74
C ILE A 117 15.01 -2.84 -10.62
N SER A 118 14.33 -2.72 -11.74
CA SER A 118 14.48 -1.54 -12.57
C SER A 118 13.96 -0.30 -11.82
N GLU A 119 14.55 0.86 -12.10
CA GLU A 119 14.06 2.11 -11.51
C GLU A 119 12.59 2.35 -11.84
N LEU A 120 12.18 2.02 -13.05
CA LEU A 120 10.78 2.10 -13.46
C LEU A 120 9.86 1.22 -12.58
N ASP A 121 10.23 -0.04 -12.36
CA ASP A 121 9.45 -0.93 -11.51
C ASP A 121 9.39 -0.41 -10.07
N LEU A 122 10.48 0.13 -9.54
CA LEU A 122 10.54 0.67 -8.19
C LEU A 122 9.64 1.89 -8.02
N ARG A 123 9.70 2.83 -8.97
CA ARG A 123 8.82 4.00 -8.99
C ARG A 123 7.35 3.58 -9.16
N GLN A 124 7.06 2.60 -10.02
CA GLN A 124 5.71 2.11 -10.20
C GLN A 124 5.15 1.46 -8.92
N ILE A 125 5.97 0.74 -8.17
CA ILE A 125 5.54 0.18 -6.88
C ILE A 125 5.17 1.29 -5.90
N ARG A 126 5.97 2.36 -5.83
CA ARG A 126 5.66 3.52 -4.99
C ARG A 126 4.35 4.16 -5.40
N ALA A 127 4.11 4.35 -6.70
CA ALA A 127 2.85 4.87 -7.23
C ALA A 127 1.67 3.95 -6.85
N THR A 128 1.82 2.64 -7.02
CA THR A 128 0.80 1.66 -6.62
C THR A 128 0.56 1.67 -5.11
N TYR A 129 1.60 1.76 -4.29
CA TYR A 129 1.47 1.87 -2.84
C TYR A 129 0.69 3.11 -2.42
N TYR A 130 0.96 4.26 -3.03
CA TYR A 130 0.19 5.48 -2.80
C TYR A 130 -1.26 5.34 -3.24
N GLY A 131 -1.51 4.65 -4.36
CA GLY A 131 -2.87 4.29 -4.79
C GLY A 131 -3.60 3.43 -3.75
N MET A 132 -2.91 2.43 -3.18
CA MET A 132 -3.48 1.60 -2.10
C MET A 132 -3.78 2.43 -0.84
N MET A 133 -2.91 3.37 -0.47
CA MET A 133 -3.18 4.28 0.65
C MET A 133 -4.40 5.16 0.36
N SER A 134 -4.51 5.69 -0.85
CA SER A 134 -5.65 6.53 -1.25
C SER A 134 -6.96 5.75 -1.30
N GLU A 135 -6.93 4.46 -1.65
CA GLU A 135 -8.09 3.59 -1.54
C GLU A 135 -8.56 3.46 -0.09
N VAL A 136 -7.64 3.18 0.84
CA VAL A 136 -7.96 3.10 2.28
C VAL A 136 -8.48 4.44 2.80
N ASP A 137 -7.85 5.56 2.42
CA ASP A 137 -8.27 6.90 2.81
C ASP A 137 -9.71 7.20 2.34
N ALA A 138 -10.04 6.83 1.10
CA ALA A 138 -11.40 6.97 0.57
C ALA A 138 -12.41 6.16 1.41
N GLN A 139 -12.07 4.96 1.86
CA GLN A 139 -12.93 4.15 2.70
C GLN A 139 -13.07 4.74 4.11
N ILE A 140 -12.00 5.26 4.69
CA ILE A 140 -12.06 5.99 5.97
C ILE A 140 -12.96 7.22 5.84
N GLY A 141 -12.86 7.94 4.72
CA GLY A 141 -13.75 9.06 4.42
C GLY A 141 -15.24 8.67 4.42
N ARG A 142 -15.57 7.50 3.86
CA ARG A 142 -16.95 6.93 3.91
C ARG A 142 -17.40 6.68 5.34
N LEU A 143 -16.56 6.09 6.17
CA LEU A 143 -16.86 5.85 7.58
C LEU A 143 -17.11 7.16 8.35
N ILE A 144 -16.23 8.13 8.18
CA ILE A 144 -16.37 9.46 8.81
C ILE A 144 -17.69 10.14 8.39
N ASN A 145 -18.05 10.04 7.11
CA ASN A 145 -19.30 10.59 6.61
C ASN A 145 -20.51 9.88 7.25
N ALA A 146 -20.48 8.57 7.37
CA ALA A 146 -21.54 7.82 8.06
C ALA A 146 -21.71 8.24 9.54
N LEU A 147 -20.61 8.48 10.26
CA LEU A 147 -20.67 9.00 11.62
C LEU A 147 -21.31 10.41 11.70
N LYS A 148 -20.99 11.27 10.72
CA LYS A 148 -21.57 12.62 10.63
C LYS A 148 -23.06 12.55 10.32
N GLU A 149 -23.48 11.72 9.38
CA GLU A 149 -24.86 11.51 8.99
C GLU A 149 -25.71 10.92 10.16
N ALA A 150 -25.09 10.06 10.96
CA ALA A 150 -25.70 9.52 12.19
C ALA A 150 -25.74 10.53 13.36
N GLY A 151 -25.12 11.71 13.21
CA GLY A 151 -25.04 12.73 14.27
C GLY A 151 -24.17 12.31 15.47
N SER A 152 -23.28 11.33 15.30
CA SER A 152 -22.43 10.78 16.37
C SER A 152 -20.97 11.19 16.26
N TYR A 153 -20.59 11.90 15.21
CA TYR A 153 -19.19 12.26 14.95
C TYR A 153 -18.57 13.12 16.05
N ASP A 154 -19.30 14.14 16.54
CA ASP A 154 -18.78 15.07 17.56
C ASP A 154 -18.61 14.41 18.94
N ASP A 155 -19.32 13.33 19.19
CA ASP A 155 -19.24 12.52 20.42
C ASP A 155 -18.31 11.29 20.27
N THR A 156 -17.58 11.19 19.15
CA THR A 156 -16.71 10.05 18.84
C THR A 156 -15.24 10.47 18.83
N LEU A 157 -14.43 9.82 19.65
CA LEU A 157 -12.98 9.91 19.54
C LEU A 157 -12.51 9.00 18.39
N VAL A 158 -11.99 9.59 17.33
CA VAL A 158 -11.39 8.89 16.19
C VAL A 158 -9.87 8.86 16.35
N ILE A 159 -9.27 7.67 16.36
CA ILE A 159 -7.81 7.47 16.42
C ILE A 159 -7.40 6.77 15.12
N PHE A 160 -6.52 7.42 14.36
CA PHE A 160 -5.87 6.83 13.19
C PHE A 160 -4.38 6.60 13.47
N THR A 161 -3.92 5.38 13.19
CA THR A 161 -2.52 5.01 13.39
C THR A 161 -2.10 3.92 12.40
N SER A 162 -0.80 3.71 12.28
CA SER A 162 -0.20 2.59 11.55
C SER A 162 0.71 1.82 12.50
N ASP A 163 0.83 0.50 12.30
CA ASP A 163 1.79 -0.36 13.02
C ASP A 163 3.23 -0.10 12.57
N HIS A 164 3.46 0.13 11.27
CA HIS A 164 4.75 0.46 10.66
C HIS A 164 4.53 1.05 9.26
N GLY A 165 5.58 1.52 8.65
CA GLY A 165 5.64 1.91 7.24
C GLY A 165 6.20 0.80 6.36
N GLU A 166 6.70 1.19 5.17
CA GLU A 166 7.31 0.30 4.19
C GLU A 166 8.55 0.97 3.59
N PHE A 167 9.61 0.21 3.35
CA PHE A 167 10.87 0.78 2.86
C PHE A 167 10.81 1.20 1.38
N MET A 168 10.13 0.46 0.54
CA MET A 168 9.92 0.81 -0.86
C MET A 168 11.21 1.19 -1.62
N GLY A 169 12.32 0.52 -1.30
CA GLY A 169 13.63 0.76 -1.89
C GLY A 169 14.55 1.69 -1.10
N ASP A 170 14.08 2.36 -0.06
CA ASP A 170 14.93 3.11 0.85
C ASP A 170 15.92 2.15 1.52
N HIS A 171 17.14 2.61 1.73
CA HIS A 171 18.24 1.79 2.27
C HIS A 171 18.47 0.48 1.52
N TRP A 172 18.14 0.41 0.23
CA TRP A 172 18.16 -0.82 -0.58
C TRP A 172 17.25 -1.93 -0.07
N MET A 173 16.34 -1.61 0.85
CA MET A 173 15.36 -2.53 1.40
C MET A 173 14.03 -2.41 0.64
N GLY A 174 13.43 -3.55 0.34
CA GLY A 174 12.18 -3.60 -0.42
C GLY A 174 10.96 -3.53 0.46
N GLU A 175 10.99 -4.33 1.48
CA GLU A 175 9.88 -4.53 2.41
C GLU A 175 10.37 -4.30 3.84
N LYS A 176 9.41 -4.10 4.74
CA LYS A 176 9.63 -4.08 6.18
C LYS A 176 10.31 -5.36 6.67
N THR A 177 10.98 -5.29 7.78
CA THR A 177 11.68 -6.41 8.43
C THR A 177 10.92 -6.92 9.65
#